data_501635f54e3ec08c12c7b82992bf152b
#
_entry.id   501635f54e3ec08c12c7b82992bf152b
#
_cell.length_a   1.000
_cell.length_b   1.000
_cell.length_c   1.000
_cell.angle_alpha   90.00
_cell.angle_beta   90.00
_cell.angle_gamma   90.00
#
_symmetry.space_group_name_H-M   'P 1'
#
loop_
_entity.id
_entity.type
_entity.pdbx_description
1 polymer ?
#
loop_
_entity_poly.entity_id
_entity_poly.type
_entity_poly.pdbx_seq_one_letter_code
_entity_poly.pdbx_strand_id
1 'polypeptide(L)'
;MSTVWYDAEFIGQKVEVAGTNRFWFKLKSDSPVAYKPGQFFVFDLPSGEKRADRWRSYSIANIYDGSNILELCITYEKGGVASQYLFNDINKGDVVKCKGPEG
;
A
#
# COMPACT_ATOMS: atom_id res chain seq x y z
N MET A 1 13.01 -12.02 -14.10
CA MET A 1 11.75 -11.98 -13.33
C MET A 1 10.93 -10.77 -13.74
N SER A 2 9.71 -10.99 -14.17
CA SER A 2 8.87 -9.88 -14.58
C SER A 2 8.33 -9.12 -13.38
N THR A 3 8.28 -7.82 -13.50
CA THR A 3 7.66 -6.97 -12.50
C THR A 3 6.32 -6.49 -13.05
N VAL A 4 5.26 -6.77 -12.32
CA VAL A 4 3.91 -6.34 -12.69
C VAL A 4 3.50 -5.21 -11.76
N TRP A 5 3.13 -4.08 -12.35
CA TRP A 5 2.59 -2.94 -11.62
C TRP A 5 1.07 -3.01 -11.67
N TYR A 6 0.44 -2.82 -10.56
CA TYR A 6 -1.01 -2.79 -10.44
C TYR A 6 -1.46 -1.39 -10.03
N ASP A 7 -2.65 -1.02 -10.48
CA ASP A 7 -3.35 0.12 -9.90
C ASP A 7 -3.97 -0.35 -8.59
N ALA A 8 -3.74 0.41 -7.53
CA ALA A 8 -4.28 0.13 -6.21
C ALA A 8 -5.16 1.30 -5.78
N GLU A 9 -6.44 1.02 -5.61
CA GLU A 9 -7.39 2.05 -5.18
C GLU A 9 -7.46 2.09 -3.66
N PHE A 10 -7.26 3.26 -3.08
CA PHE A 10 -7.39 3.44 -1.64
C PHE A 10 -8.88 3.39 -1.26
N ILE A 11 -9.23 2.46 -0.37
CA ILE A 11 -10.62 2.25 0.02
C ILE A 11 -10.90 2.61 1.49
N GLY A 12 -9.89 2.92 2.28
CA GLY A 12 -10.10 3.41 3.62
C GLY A 12 -8.92 3.21 4.55
N GLN A 13 -8.98 3.88 5.70
CA GLN A 13 -8.01 3.70 6.76
C GLN A 13 -8.71 3.80 8.12
N LYS A 14 -8.11 3.21 9.12
CA LYS A 14 -8.62 3.20 10.48
C LYS A 14 -7.46 3.24 11.47
N VAL A 15 -7.63 4.00 12.53
CA VAL A 15 -6.64 4.03 13.61
C VAL A 15 -6.61 2.66 14.30
N GLU A 16 -5.43 2.06 14.38
CA GLU A 16 -5.21 0.82 15.11
C GLU A 16 -4.80 1.11 16.53
N VAL A 17 -3.74 1.91 16.67
CA VAL A 17 -3.27 2.49 17.94
C VAL A 17 -2.72 3.87 17.61
N ALA A 18 -2.41 4.66 18.64
CA ALA A 18 -1.87 6.01 18.42
C ALA A 18 -0.66 5.97 17.49
N GLY A 19 -0.72 6.70 16.39
CA GLY A 19 0.36 6.80 15.41
C GLY A 19 0.45 5.65 14.42
N THR A 20 -0.42 4.64 14.52
CA THR A 20 -0.42 3.51 13.59
C THR A 20 -1.83 3.28 13.07
N ASN A 21 -1.97 3.30 11.74
CA ASN A 21 -3.26 3.09 11.08
C ASN A 21 -3.21 1.85 10.20
N ARG A 22 -4.38 1.22 10.02
CA ARG A 22 -4.59 0.24 8.98
C ARG A 22 -5.06 0.95 7.74
N PHE A 23 -4.54 0.50 6.59
CA PHE A 23 -4.89 1.03 5.28
C PHE A 23 -5.35 -0.13 4.41
N TRP A 24 -6.40 0.09 3.63
CA TRP A 24 -6.91 -0.91 2.69
C TRP A 24 -6.82 -0.36 1.28
N PHE A 25 -6.25 -1.19 0.40
CA PHE A 25 -6.14 -0.89 -1.02
C PHE A 25 -6.70 -2.05 -1.82
N LYS A 26 -7.46 -1.76 -2.85
CA LYS A 26 -7.97 -2.77 -3.76
C LYS A 26 -7.13 -2.78 -5.03
N LEU A 27 -6.50 -3.91 -5.32
CA LEU A 27 -5.75 -4.08 -6.56
C LEU A 27 -6.73 -4.25 -7.72
N LYS A 28 -6.50 -3.53 -8.79
CA LYS A 28 -7.29 -3.64 -10.01
C LYS A 28 -6.62 -4.67 -10.91
N SER A 29 -7.18 -5.86 -10.96
CA SER A 29 -6.67 -6.98 -11.74
C SER A 29 -7.83 -7.88 -12.12
N ASP A 30 -7.77 -8.44 -13.33
CA ASP A 30 -8.78 -9.38 -13.81
C ASP A 30 -8.72 -10.73 -13.12
N SER A 31 -7.60 -11.02 -12.47
CA SER A 31 -7.37 -12.27 -11.77
C SER A 31 -6.95 -12.00 -10.34
N PRO A 32 -7.19 -12.94 -9.41
CA PRO A 32 -6.68 -12.82 -8.05
C PRO A 32 -5.16 -12.70 -8.05
N VAL A 33 -4.65 -11.76 -7.27
CA VAL A 33 -3.21 -11.57 -7.08
C VAL A 33 -2.83 -12.25 -5.77
N ALA A 34 -2.32 -13.48 -5.88
CA ALA A 34 -2.00 -14.28 -4.70
C ALA A 34 -0.73 -13.80 -4.01
N TYR A 35 -0.72 -13.88 -2.69
CA TYR A 35 0.44 -13.58 -1.86
C TYR A 35 0.48 -14.50 -0.67
N LYS A 36 1.64 -14.54 0.00
CA LYS A 36 1.87 -15.35 1.21
C LYS A 36 2.16 -14.43 2.38
N PRO A 37 1.90 -14.88 3.62
CA PRO A 37 2.27 -14.12 4.81
C PRO A 37 3.75 -13.73 4.78
N GLY A 38 4.04 -12.51 5.19
CA GLY A 38 5.40 -12.00 5.21
C GLY A 38 5.88 -11.37 3.92
N GLN A 39 5.12 -11.50 2.84
CA GLN A 39 5.43 -10.83 1.59
C GLN A 39 5.01 -9.36 1.66
N PHE A 40 5.57 -8.54 0.76
CA PHE A 40 5.31 -7.10 0.71
C PHE A 40 5.06 -6.64 -0.71
N PHE A 41 4.44 -5.47 -0.82
CA PHE A 41 4.31 -4.76 -2.08
C PHE A 41 5.08 -3.46 -1.98
N VAL A 42 5.65 -3.04 -3.11
CA VAL A 42 6.30 -1.72 -3.23
C VAL A 42 5.27 -0.77 -3.81
N PHE A 43 4.98 0.31 -3.08
CA PHE A 43 4.03 1.33 -3.52
C PHE A 43 4.79 2.53 -4.07
N ASP A 44 4.32 3.05 -5.20
CA ASP A 44 4.82 4.30 -5.77
C ASP A 44 3.78 5.38 -5.44
N LEU A 45 4.11 6.19 -4.44
CA LEU A 45 3.20 7.20 -3.91
C LEU A 45 3.53 8.57 -4.48
N PRO A 46 2.53 9.45 -4.68
CA PRO A 46 2.79 10.81 -5.17
C PRO A 46 3.30 11.70 -4.02
N SER A 47 4.40 11.31 -3.41
CA SER A 47 4.95 11.94 -2.21
C SER A 47 6.29 12.63 -2.46
N GLY A 48 6.66 12.86 -3.72
CA GLY A 48 7.88 13.54 -4.07
C GLY A 48 8.26 13.31 -5.52
N GLU A 49 9.35 13.92 -5.95
CA GLU A 49 9.82 13.79 -7.33
C GLU A 49 10.79 12.62 -7.49
N LYS A 50 11.60 12.38 -6.48
CA LYS A 50 12.61 11.32 -6.51
C LYS A 50 12.00 9.98 -6.12
N ARG A 51 12.51 8.89 -6.71
CA ARG A 51 12.09 7.55 -6.35
C ARG A 51 12.23 7.29 -4.85
N ALA A 52 13.30 7.79 -4.24
CA ALA A 52 13.54 7.63 -2.80
C ALA A 52 12.44 8.26 -1.94
N ASP A 53 11.74 9.28 -2.47
CA ASP A 53 10.64 9.94 -1.77
C ASP A 53 9.29 9.27 -2.04
N ARG A 54 9.17 8.49 -3.12
CA ARG A 54 7.91 7.92 -3.57
C ARG A 54 7.75 6.44 -3.28
N TRP A 55 8.84 5.67 -3.35
CA TRP A 55 8.77 4.21 -3.25
C TRP A 55 8.86 3.78 -1.79
N ARG A 56 7.88 2.97 -1.36
CA ARG A 56 7.84 2.42 -0.01
C ARG A 56 7.37 0.98 -0.07
N SER A 57 8.04 0.12 0.69
CA SER A 57 7.65 -1.29 0.81
C SER A 57 6.78 -1.46 2.05
N TYR A 58 5.62 -2.09 1.88
CA TYR A 58 4.73 -2.38 3.00
C TYR A 58 4.38 -3.85 3.03
N SER A 59 4.54 -4.47 4.20
CA SER A 59 4.17 -5.86 4.40
C SER A 59 2.65 -6.00 4.44
N ILE A 60 2.17 -7.09 3.88
CA ILE A 60 0.74 -7.39 3.85
C ILE A 60 0.33 -7.92 5.21
N ALA A 61 -0.72 -7.34 5.80
CA ALA A 61 -1.20 -7.68 7.13
C ALA A 61 -2.41 -8.63 7.12
N ASN A 62 -3.07 -8.83 5.99
CA ASN A 62 -4.20 -9.74 5.91
C ASN A 62 -3.83 -11.06 5.24
N ILE A 63 -4.67 -12.07 5.47
CA ILE A 63 -4.53 -13.38 4.83
C ILE A 63 -5.18 -13.28 3.45
N TYR A 64 -4.51 -13.85 2.45
CA TYR A 64 -5.03 -13.89 1.09
C TYR A 64 -6.37 -14.64 1.03
N ASP A 65 -7.37 -14.00 0.48
CA ASP A 65 -8.72 -14.56 0.33
C ASP A 65 -9.28 -14.45 -1.09
N GLY A 66 -8.44 -14.03 -2.04
CA GLY A 66 -8.85 -13.88 -3.44
C GLY A 66 -9.55 -12.56 -3.77
N SER A 67 -9.75 -11.69 -2.79
CA SER A 67 -10.49 -10.43 -2.99
C SER A 67 -9.71 -9.33 -3.68
N ASN A 68 -8.39 -9.47 -3.79
CA ASN A 68 -7.46 -8.43 -4.23
C ASN A 68 -7.42 -7.20 -3.31
N ILE A 69 -7.84 -7.36 -2.07
CA ILE A 69 -7.76 -6.30 -1.08
C ILE A 69 -6.52 -6.52 -0.22
N LEU A 70 -5.63 -5.53 -0.21
CA LEU A 70 -4.45 -5.52 0.64
C LEU A 70 -4.73 -4.70 1.88
N GLU A 71 -4.41 -5.26 3.03
CA GLU A 71 -4.45 -4.57 4.31
C GLU A 71 -3.02 -4.32 4.77
N LEU A 72 -2.72 -3.08 5.06
CA LEU A 72 -1.39 -2.65 5.51
C LEU A 72 -1.51 -2.02 6.88
N CYS A 73 -0.53 -2.27 7.74
CA CYS A 73 -0.46 -1.63 9.05
C CYS A 73 0.76 -0.73 9.04
N ILE A 74 0.54 0.58 9.07
CA ILE A 74 1.60 1.57 8.84
C ILE A 74 1.68 2.53 10.00
N THR A 75 2.90 2.70 10.52
CA THR A 75 3.19 3.67 11.58
C THR A 75 3.63 4.99 10.96
N TYR A 76 3.06 6.09 11.47
CA TYR A 76 3.43 7.43 11.01
C TYR A 76 4.89 7.70 11.36
N GLU A 77 5.63 8.13 10.36
CA GLU A 77 7.03 8.50 10.53
C GLU A 77 7.14 10.02 10.44
N LYS A 78 7.53 10.65 11.54
CA LYS A 78 7.66 12.10 11.60
C LYS A 78 8.70 12.58 10.59
N GLY A 79 8.30 13.54 9.76
CA GLY A 79 9.17 14.05 8.69
C GLY A 79 9.19 13.17 7.45
N GLY A 80 8.52 12.01 7.46
CA GLY A 80 8.45 11.15 6.30
C GLY A 80 7.42 11.62 5.30
N VAL A 81 7.81 11.83 4.05
CA VAL A 81 6.91 12.34 3.00
C VAL A 81 5.82 11.33 2.66
N ALA A 82 6.14 10.03 2.68
CA ALA A 82 5.16 8.99 2.42
C ALA A 82 4.11 8.90 3.52
N SER A 83 4.54 8.99 4.79
CA SER A 83 3.62 9.02 5.93
C SER A 83 2.68 10.22 5.85
N GLN A 84 3.22 11.38 5.51
CA GLN A 84 2.44 12.61 5.37
C GLN A 84 1.34 12.41 4.32
N TYR A 85 1.69 11.85 3.17
CA TYR A 85 0.73 11.60 2.10
C TYR A 85 -0.35 10.60 2.55
N LEU A 86 0.05 9.46 3.08
CA LEU A 86 -0.88 8.40 3.45
C LEU A 86 -1.80 8.79 4.60
N PHE A 87 -1.28 9.50 5.60
CA PHE A 87 -2.08 9.84 6.78
C PHE A 87 -2.96 11.07 6.58
N ASN A 88 -2.52 12.02 5.74
CA ASN A 88 -3.20 13.31 5.66
C ASN A 88 -3.77 13.67 4.28
N ASP A 89 -3.18 13.15 3.20
CA ASP A 89 -3.50 13.66 1.87
C ASP A 89 -4.30 12.70 0.99
N ILE A 90 -4.15 11.39 1.17
CA ILE A 90 -4.83 10.40 0.33
C ILE A 90 -6.34 10.39 0.63
N ASN A 91 -7.15 10.31 -0.42
CA ASN A 91 -8.60 10.25 -0.31
C ASN A 91 -9.12 8.94 -0.89
N LYS A 92 -10.26 8.47 -0.37
CA LYS A 92 -10.93 7.27 -0.91
C LYS A 92 -11.16 7.44 -2.41
N GLY A 93 -10.80 6.44 -3.15
CA GLY A 93 -10.90 6.45 -4.61
C GLY A 93 -9.60 6.86 -5.30
N ASP A 94 -8.65 7.42 -4.58
CA ASP A 94 -7.34 7.74 -5.16
C ASP A 94 -6.65 6.44 -5.56
N VAL A 95 -5.97 6.46 -6.70
CA VAL A 95 -5.28 5.30 -7.24
C VAL A 95 -3.78 5.55 -7.22
N VAL A 96 -3.05 4.60 -6.67
CA VAL A 96 -1.58 4.60 -6.68
C VAL A 96 -1.09 3.33 -7.35
N LYS A 97 0.17 3.31 -7.75
CA LYS A 97 0.77 2.12 -8.34
C LYS A 97 1.46 1.28 -7.27
N CYS A 98 1.36 -0.04 -7.41
CA CYS A 98 2.15 -0.92 -6.57
C CYS A 98 2.59 -2.15 -7.36
N LYS A 99 3.67 -2.75 -6.92
CA LYS A 99 4.20 -3.99 -7.53
C LYS A 99 4.49 -5.02 -6.46
N GLY A 100 4.29 -6.28 -6.81
CA GLY A 100 4.51 -7.39 -5.90
C GLY A 100 3.64 -8.57 -6.28
N PRO A 101 3.55 -9.58 -5.40
CA PRO A 101 4.23 -9.64 -4.10
C PRO A 101 5.72 -9.94 -4.23
N GLU A 102 6.50 -9.47 -3.26
CA GLU A 102 7.95 -9.71 -3.20
C GLU A 102 8.32 -10.24 -1.82
N GLY A 103 9.50 -10.84 -1.75
CA GLY A 103 10.00 -11.40 -0.50
C GLY A 103 9.89 -12.89 -0.37
#